data_01b89ec90b58989aee3d83621cf283c1
#
_entry.id   01b89ec90b58989aee3d83621cf283c1
#
_cell.length_a   1.000
_cell.length_b   1.000
_cell.length_c   1.000
_cell.angle_alpha   90.00
_cell.angle_beta   90.00
_cell.angle_gamma   90.00
#
_symmetry.space_group_name_H-M   'P 1'
#
loop_
_entity.id
_entity.type
_entity.pdbx_description
1 polymer ?
#
loop_
_entity_poly.entity_id
_entity_poly.type
_entity_poly.pdbx_seq_one_letter_code
_entity_poly.pdbx_strand_id
1 'polypeptide(L)'
;MKVDIGIPKAHLQPLATMLNTLLADEYVLYTKTRNYHWNVTGSSFMELHKLFEGQYEALDEAIDAIAERSRKLGHYAVGSLKQYLAITRLTEDDKATNSKQMLLNLLHDHETLIKILRNDIATSADKYKDAGTSDFLTGLMKEHEMTAWFIRSYLS
;
A
#
# COMPACT_ATOMS: atom_id res chain seq x y z
N MET A 1 -21.63 5.82 17.53
CA MET A 1 -22.17 7.07 16.99
C MET A 1 -22.33 6.88 15.48
N LYS A 2 -23.43 7.37 14.89
CA LYS A 2 -23.71 7.19 13.47
C LYS A 2 -22.96 8.23 12.66
N VAL A 3 -22.22 7.80 11.62
CA VAL A 3 -21.51 8.73 10.73
C VAL A 3 -22.52 9.39 9.79
N ASP A 4 -22.44 10.73 9.69
CA ASP A 4 -23.21 11.55 8.75
C ASP A 4 -22.28 12.62 8.18
N ILE A 5 -21.67 12.30 7.03
CA ILE A 5 -20.63 13.12 6.37
C ILE A 5 -20.97 13.40 4.90
N GLY A 6 -22.26 13.30 4.53
CA GLY A 6 -22.72 13.56 3.17
C GLY A 6 -22.50 12.42 2.17
N ILE A 7 -21.97 11.26 2.62
CA ILE A 7 -21.84 10.06 1.80
C ILE A 7 -23.05 9.15 2.05
N PRO A 8 -23.73 8.63 1.00
CA PRO A 8 -24.83 7.68 1.19
C PRO A 8 -24.39 6.47 2.02
N LYS A 9 -25.19 6.07 3.01
CA LYS A 9 -24.85 4.98 3.92
C LYS A 9 -24.49 3.67 3.19
N ALA A 10 -25.18 3.37 2.10
CA ALA A 10 -24.93 2.18 1.30
C ALA A 10 -23.51 2.17 0.68
N HIS A 11 -22.83 3.32 0.61
CA HIS A 11 -21.49 3.45 0.04
C HIS A 11 -20.39 3.31 1.10
N LEU A 12 -20.66 3.55 2.38
CA LEU A 12 -19.65 3.55 3.44
C LEU A 12 -18.98 2.20 3.64
N GLN A 13 -19.77 1.11 3.72
CA GLN A 13 -19.24 -0.24 3.91
C GLN A 13 -18.39 -0.73 2.72
N PRO A 14 -18.81 -0.57 1.44
CA PRO A 14 -17.97 -0.93 0.30
C PRO A 14 -16.65 -0.14 0.24
N LEU A 15 -16.67 1.16 0.54
CA LEU A 15 -15.47 1.99 0.64
C LEU A 15 -14.51 1.48 1.74
N ALA A 16 -15.05 1.20 2.92
CA ALA A 16 -14.25 0.65 4.02
C ALA A 16 -13.69 -0.74 3.71
N THR A 17 -14.42 -1.57 2.98
CA THR A 17 -13.93 -2.89 2.53
C THR A 17 -12.75 -2.73 1.58
N MET A 18 -12.86 -1.82 0.61
CA MET A 18 -11.79 -1.50 -0.33
C MET A 18 -10.54 -0.98 0.39
N LEU A 19 -10.70 -0.03 1.34
CA LEU A 19 -9.60 0.48 2.16
C LEU A 19 -8.96 -0.61 3.02
N ASN A 20 -9.73 -1.50 3.62
CA ASN A 20 -9.19 -2.61 4.41
C ASN A 20 -8.40 -3.61 3.57
N THR A 21 -8.81 -3.85 2.31
CA THR A 21 -8.03 -4.69 1.39
C THR A 21 -6.71 -3.99 1.02
N LEU A 22 -6.76 -2.68 0.71
CA LEU A 22 -5.55 -1.89 0.46
C LEU A 22 -4.63 -1.86 1.68
N LEU A 23 -5.18 -1.68 2.89
CA LEU A 23 -4.42 -1.75 4.15
C LEU A 23 -3.64 -3.07 4.29
N ALA A 24 -4.27 -4.18 3.93
CA ALA A 24 -3.61 -5.49 3.95
C ALA A 24 -2.49 -5.61 2.91
N ASP A 25 -2.69 -5.06 1.71
CA ASP A 25 -1.66 -5.02 0.68
C ASP A 25 -0.44 -4.20 1.11
N GLU A 26 -0.68 -3.00 1.66
CA GLU A 26 0.39 -2.13 2.16
C GLU A 26 1.17 -2.80 3.30
N TYR A 27 0.48 -3.52 4.18
CA TYR A 27 1.13 -4.22 5.29
C TYR A 27 2.02 -5.37 4.81
N VAL A 28 1.61 -6.10 3.78
CA VAL A 28 2.44 -7.14 3.14
C VAL A 28 3.65 -6.52 2.45
N LEU A 29 3.46 -5.42 1.70
CA LEU A 29 4.55 -4.69 1.05
C LEU A 29 5.54 -4.11 2.08
N TYR A 30 5.04 -3.50 3.15
CA TYR A 30 5.84 -3.01 4.27
C TYR A 30 6.72 -4.12 4.89
N THR A 31 6.10 -5.26 5.20
CA THR A 31 6.81 -6.39 5.80
C THR A 31 7.88 -6.93 4.86
N LYS A 32 7.58 -7.05 3.57
CA LYS A 32 8.53 -7.47 2.53
C LYS A 32 9.71 -6.48 2.42
N THR A 33 9.43 -5.19 2.39
CA THR A 33 10.45 -4.13 2.30
C THR A 33 11.36 -4.14 3.53
N ARG A 34 10.80 -4.33 4.72
CA ARG A 34 11.60 -4.48 5.95
C ARG A 34 12.47 -5.73 5.94
N ASN A 35 11.93 -6.85 5.47
CA ASN A 35 12.72 -8.07 5.29
C ASN A 35 13.91 -7.82 4.37
N TYR A 36 13.71 -7.14 3.26
CA TYR A 36 14.78 -6.82 2.31
C TYR A 36 15.79 -5.81 2.89
N HIS A 37 15.33 -4.81 3.64
CA HIS A 37 16.20 -3.88 4.35
C HIS A 37 17.18 -4.62 5.28
N TRP A 38 16.71 -5.63 6.02
CA TRP A 38 17.57 -6.39 6.93
C TRP A 38 18.52 -7.35 6.21
N ASN A 39 18.09 -7.93 5.10
CA ASN A 39 18.76 -9.06 4.48
C ASN A 39 19.50 -8.75 3.17
N VAL A 40 19.43 -7.51 2.67
CA VAL A 40 20.18 -7.11 1.48
C VAL A 40 21.68 -7.20 1.76
N THR A 41 22.44 -7.67 0.76
CA THR A 41 23.90 -7.80 0.81
C THR A 41 24.52 -7.41 -0.53
N GLY A 42 25.84 -7.26 -0.57
CA GLY A 42 26.59 -6.99 -1.79
C GLY A 42 27.20 -5.59 -1.84
N SER A 43 27.76 -5.22 -2.98
CA SER A 43 28.50 -3.97 -3.18
C SER A 43 27.66 -2.73 -2.95
N SER A 44 26.36 -2.79 -3.20
CA SER A 44 25.42 -1.70 -3.02
C SER A 44 24.61 -1.81 -1.70
N PHE A 45 25.18 -2.48 -0.68
CA PHE A 45 24.49 -2.69 0.60
C PHE A 45 24.00 -1.37 1.23
N MET A 46 24.89 -0.41 1.36
CA MET A 46 24.55 0.85 2.07
C MET A 46 23.44 1.63 1.37
N GLU A 47 23.50 1.74 0.05
CA GLU A 47 22.51 2.45 -0.76
C GLU A 47 21.14 1.75 -0.68
N LEU A 48 21.12 0.43 -0.85
CA LEU A 48 19.87 -0.34 -0.84
C LEU A 48 19.28 -0.47 0.56
N HIS A 49 20.10 -0.64 1.58
CA HIS A 49 19.67 -0.64 2.97
C HIS A 49 18.95 0.68 3.30
N LYS A 50 19.52 1.83 2.89
CA LYS A 50 18.91 3.15 3.08
C LYS A 50 17.70 3.39 2.18
N LEU A 51 17.71 2.90 0.94
CA LEU A 51 16.56 2.98 0.04
C LEU A 51 15.35 2.24 0.63
N PHE A 52 15.55 1.00 1.08
CA PHE A 52 14.47 0.20 1.68
C PHE A 52 14.00 0.78 3.03
N GLU A 53 14.91 1.39 3.82
CA GLU A 53 14.54 2.12 5.04
C GLU A 53 13.54 3.23 4.75
N GLY A 54 13.86 4.13 3.85
CA GLY A 54 12.94 5.22 3.48
C GLY A 54 11.63 4.72 2.89
N GLN A 55 11.64 3.60 2.16
CA GLN A 55 10.42 2.99 1.62
C GLN A 55 9.52 2.43 2.71
N TYR A 56 10.05 1.63 3.68
CA TYR A 56 9.19 1.08 4.71
C TYR A 56 8.69 2.16 5.70
N GLU A 57 9.44 3.22 5.94
CA GLU A 57 8.98 4.35 6.75
C GLU A 57 7.79 5.06 6.09
N ALA A 58 7.86 5.32 4.79
CA ALA A 58 6.74 5.89 4.03
C ALA A 58 5.52 4.96 3.99
N LEU A 59 5.73 3.64 3.89
CA LEU A 59 4.66 2.65 3.94
C LEU A 59 4.00 2.58 5.33
N ASP A 60 4.74 2.76 6.41
CA ASP A 60 4.20 2.80 7.79
C ASP A 60 3.22 3.98 7.96
N GLU A 61 3.60 5.16 7.46
CA GLU A 61 2.71 6.33 7.45
C GLU A 61 1.46 6.09 6.58
N ALA A 62 1.62 5.47 5.40
CA ALA A 62 0.51 5.13 4.53
C ALA A 62 -0.47 4.15 5.18
N ILE A 63 0.04 3.11 5.85
CA ILE A 63 -0.73 2.10 6.60
C ILE A 63 -1.61 2.78 7.64
N ASP A 64 -1.06 3.67 8.47
CA ASP A 64 -1.81 4.39 9.48
C ASP A 64 -2.90 5.28 8.85
N ALA A 65 -2.54 6.05 7.83
CA ALA A 65 -3.48 6.92 7.13
C ALA A 65 -4.65 6.16 6.48
N ILE A 66 -4.42 4.98 5.90
CA ILE A 66 -5.47 4.13 5.32
C ILE A 66 -6.39 3.59 6.41
N ALA A 67 -5.83 3.10 7.51
CA ALA A 67 -6.60 2.60 8.65
C ALA A 67 -7.50 3.71 9.22
N GLU A 68 -6.94 4.91 9.44
CA GLU A 68 -7.70 6.07 9.90
C GLU A 68 -8.77 6.52 8.88
N ARG A 69 -8.49 6.43 7.57
CA ARG A 69 -9.51 6.75 6.55
C ARG A 69 -10.72 5.84 6.68
N SER A 70 -10.50 4.53 6.91
CA SER A 70 -11.59 3.58 7.19
C SER A 70 -12.38 3.98 8.46
N ARG A 71 -11.69 4.44 9.51
CA ARG A 71 -12.32 4.93 10.75
C ARG A 71 -13.16 6.19 10.52
N LYS A 72 -12.67 7.11 9.70
CA LYS A 72 -13.40 8.35 9.30
C LYS A 72 -14.69 8.01 8.55
N LEU A 73 -14.77 6.89 7.84
CA LEU A 73 -16.00 6.37 7.21
C LEU A 73 -16.92 5.62 8.20
N GLY A 74 -16.54 5.52 9.49
CA GLY A 74 -17.37 4.90 10.54
C GLY A 74 -17.18 3.38 10.67
N HIS A 75 -16.20 2.79 10.01
CA HIS A 75 -15.95 1.35 10.03
C HIS A 75 -14.64 1.01 10.75
N TYR A 76 -14.53 -0.24 11.20
CA TYR A 76 -13.29 -0.74 11.80
C TYR A 76 -12.25 -1.04 10.72
N ALA A 77 -11.00 -0.66 11.00
CA ALA A 77 -9.85 -1.12 10.26
C ALA A 77 -9.47 -2.54 10.70
N VAL A 78 -9.09 -3.39 9.75
CA VAL A 78 -8.46 -4.68 10.07
C VAL A 78 -7.11 -4.44 10.74
N GLY A 79 -6.71 -5.29 11.69
CA GLY A 79 -5.54 -5.00 12.54
C GLY A 79 -4.78 -6.24 13.00
N SER A 80 -4.92 -7.39 12.31
CA SER A 80 -4.15 -8.58 12.65
C SER A 80 -3.48 -9.19 11.43
N LEU A 81 -2.31 -9.80 11.61
CA LEU A 81 -1.58 -10.47 10.53
C LEU A 81 -2.45 -11.53 9.82
N LYS A 82 -3.25 -12.28 10.58
CA LYS A 82 -4.17 -13.27 10.02
C LYS A 82 -5.19 -12.63 9.07
N GLN A 83 -5.75 -11.47 9.45
CA GLN A 83 -6.70 -10.74 8.62
C GLN A 83 -6.03 -10.19 7.36
N TYR A 84 -4.84 -9.61 7.49
CA TYR A 84 -4.08 -9.09 6.34
C TYR A 84 -3.81 -10.19 5.32
N LEU A 85 -3.27 -11.34 5.75
CA LEU A 85 -2.98 -12.46 4.87
C LEU A 85 -4.23 -13.08 4.22
N ALA A 86 -5.39 -12.94 4.86
CA ALA A 86 -6.64 -13.48 4.32
C ALA A 86 -7.24 -12.64 3.18
N ILE A 87 -6.90 -11.34 3.08
CA ILE A 87 -7.54 -10.40 2.14
C ILE A 87 -6.56 -9.65 1.23
N THR A 88 -5.26 -9.75 1.47
CA THR A 88 -4.25 -9.12 0.61
C THR A 88 -4.27 -9.69 -0.80
N ARG A 89 -3.96 -8.84 -1.76
CA ARG A 89 -3.77 -9.17 -3.18
C ARG A 89 -2.29 -9.37 -3.56
N LEU A 90 -1.38 -9.04 -2.62
CA LEU A 90 0.05 -9.25 -2.79
C LEU A 90 0.49 -10.59 -2.19
N THR A 91 1.60 -11.11 -2.69
CA THR A 91 2.20 -12.37 -2.20
C THR A 91 3.41 -12.03 -1.33
N GLU A 92 3.52 -12.68 -0.17
CA GLU A 92 4.73 -12.62 0.65
C GLU A 92 5.93 -13.21 -0.09
N ASP A 93 7.13 -12.79 0.30
CA ASP A 93 8.37 -13.39 -0.21
C ASP A 93 9.34 -13.70 0.94
N ASP A 94 9.65 -14.96 1.08
CA ASP A 94 10.61 -15.52 2.01
C ASP A 94 11.88 -16.09 1.33
N LYS A 95 12.03 -15.87 0.00
CA LYS A 95 13.02 -16.56 -0.84
C LYS A 95 14.01 -15.65 -1.54
N ALA A 96 13.76 -14.34 -1.62
CA ALA A 96 14.70 -13.44 -2.30
C ALA A 96 16.04 -13.39 -1.59
N THR A 97 17.08 -13.79 -2.29
CA THR A 97 18.45 -13.94 -1.73
C THR A 97 19.45 -12.95 -2.30
N ASN A 98 19.08 -12.18 -3.32
CA ASN A 98 19.96 -11.18 -3.92
C ASN A 98 19.22 -9.86 -4.17
N SER A 99 19.98 -8.78 -4.18
CA SER A 99 19.45 -7.42 -4.28
C SER A 99 18.65 -7.16 -5.55
N LYS A 100 19.07 -7.72 -6.70
CA LYS A 100 18.35 -7.55 -7.96
C LYS A 100 16.95 -8.16 -7.89
N GLN A 101 16.82 -9.37 -7.33
CA GLN A 101 15.51 -10.01 -7.19
C GLN A 101 14.63 -9.26 -6.20
N MET A 102 15.20 -8.76 -5.09
CA MET A 102 14.49 -7.92 -4.13
C MET A 102 13.89 -6.68 -4.81
N LEU A 103 14.69 -5.96 -5.59
CA LEU A 103 14.25 -4.79 -6.34
C LEU A 103 13.16 -5.13 -7.37
N LEU A 104 13.31 -6.22 -8.12
CA LEU A 104 12.30 -6.67 -9.09
C LEU A 104 10.97 -7.03 -8.43
N ASN A 105 11.01 -7.69 -7.28
CA ASN A 105 9.81 -8.04 -6.52
C ASN A 105 9.09 -6.79 -6.01
N LEU A 106 9.82 -5.84 -5.42
CA LEU A 106 9.23 -4.58 -4.96
C LEU A 106 8.67 -3.76 -6.12
N LEU A 107 9.39 -3.68 -7.25
CA LEU A 107 8.88 -3.01 -8.45
C LEU A 107 7.56 -3.61 -8.93
N HIS A 108 7.48 -4.93 -9.00
CA HIS A 108 6.26 -5.64 -9.37
C HIS A 108 5.09 -5.31 -8.44
N ASP A 109 5.35 -5.30 -7.13
CA ASP A 109 4.30 -5.01 -6.14
C ASP A 109 3.83 -3.55 -6.22
N HIS A 110 4.75 -2.58 -6.30
CA HIS A 110 4.38 -1.17 -6.49
C HIS A 110 3.58 -0.95 -7.77
N GLU A 111 3.99 -1.53 -8.90
CA GLU A 111 3.26 -1.43 -10.17
C GLU A 111 1.88 -2.13 -10.12
N THR A 112 1.76 -3.19 -9.35
CA THR A 112 0.47 -3.86 -9.08
C THR A 112 -0.45 -2.94 -8.29
N LEU A 113 0.04 -2.32 -7.21
CA LEU A 113 -0.74 -1.36 -6.42
C LEU A 113 -1.12 -0.12 -7.22
N ILE A 114 -0.26 0.42 -8.05
CA ILE A 114 -0.58 1.55 -8.94
C ILE A 114 -1.78 1.23 -9.83
N LYS A 115 -1.82 0.04 -10.42
CA LYS A 115 -2.94 -0.39 -11.27
C LYS A 115 -4.24 -0.55 -10.48
N ILE A 116 -4.15 -1.12 -9.29
CA ILE A 116 -5.27 -1.26 -8.36
C ILE A 116 -5.79 0.12 -7.93
N LEU A 117 -4.92 1.01 -7.48
CA LEU A 117 -5.28 2.34 -7.04
C LEU A 117 -5.96 3.16 -8.13
N ARG A 118 -5.55 3.05 -9.41
CA ARG A 118 -6.24 3.71 -10.53
C ARG A 118 -7.72 3.30 -10.62
N ASN A 119 -8.02 2.02 -10.44
CA ASN A 119 -9.39 1.52 -10.43
C ASN A 119 -10.16 1.97 -9.19
N ASP A 120 -9.53 1.94 -8.03
CA ASP A 120 -10.13 2.30 -6.76
C ASP A 120 -10.42 3.81 -6.67
N ILE A 121 -9.56 4.66 -7.26
CA ILE A 121 -9.77 6.11 -7.42
C ILE A 121 -11.05 6.38 -8.22
N ALA A 122 -11.17 5.79 -9.40
CA ALA A 122 -12.36 5.95 -10.24
C ALA A 122 -13.63 5.42 -9.54
N THR A 123 -13.54 4.25 -8.92
CA THR A 123 -14.64 3.63 -8.17
C THR A 123 -15.09 4.52 -7.00
N SER A 124 -14.17 5.11 -6.25
CA SER A 124 -14.47 6.00 -5.12
C SER A 124 -15.21 7.26 -5.59
N ALA A 125 -14.73 7.90 -6.66
CA ALA A 125 -15.33 9.11 -7.21
C ALA A 125 -16.67 8.84 -7.89
N ASP A 126 -16.70 7.89 -8.84
CA ASP A 126 -17.81 7.75 -9.76
C ASP A 126 -18.95 6.90 -9.19
N LYS A 127 -18.62 5.79 -8.54
CA LYS A 127 -19.61 4.87 -8.00
C LYS A 127 -20.05 5.27 -6.60
N TYR A 128 -19.10 5.58 -5.71
CA TYR A 128 -19.40 5.84 -4.31
C TYR A 128 -19.53 7.33 -3.96
N LYS A 129 -19.23 8.24 -4.91
CA LYS A 129 -19.37 9.69 -4.72
C LYS A 129 -18.56 10.23 -3.53
N ASP A 130 -17.41 9.61 -3.25
CA ASP A 130 -16.49 10.03 -2.19
C ASP A 130 -15.20 10.61 -2.81
N ALA A 131 -15.26 11.92 -3.10
CA ALA A 131 -14.11 12.65 -3.61
C ALA A 131 -12.93 12.65 -2.62
N GLY A 132 -13.20 12.63 -1.32
CA GLY A 132 -12.15 12.61 -0.29
C GLY A 132 -11.35 11.31 -0.26
N THR A 133 -12.01 10.14 -0.44
CA THR A 133 -11.28 8.87 -0.60
C THR A 133 -10.57 8.82 -1.96
N SER A 134 -11.19 9.30 -3.02
CA SER A 134 -10.56 9.37 -4.35
C SER A 134 -9.27 10.22 -4.33
N ASP A 135 -9.29 11.39 -3.71
CA ASP A 135 -8.11 12.27 -3.57
C ASP A 135 -7.03 11.61 -2.71
N PHE A 136 -7.40 11.02 -1.59
CA PHE A 136 -6.50 10.29 -0.71
C PHE A 136 -5.77 9.16 -1.46
N LEU A 137 -6.51 8.32 -2.20
CA LEU A 137 -5.94 7.24 -3.00
C LEU A 137 -5.06 7.76 -4.15
N THR A 138 -5.37 8.93 -4.70
CA THR A 138 -4.54 9.60 -5.72
C THR A 138 -3.18 10.00 -5.13
N GLY A 139 -3.14 10.47 -3.89
CA GLY A 139 -1.90 10.72 -3.16
C GLY A 139 -1.03 9.46 -3.05
N LEU A 140 -1.61 8.38 -2.52
CA LEU A 140 -0.91 7.09 -2.38
C LEU A 140 -0.40 6.56 -3.72
N MET A 141 -1.20 6.64 -4.77
CA MET A 141 -0.78 6.22 -6.12
C MET A 141 0.48 6.94 -6.59
N LYS A 142 0.57 8.25 -6.37
CA LYS A 142 1.75 9.05 -6.75
C LYS A 142 3.00 8.64 -5.98
N GLU A 143 2.87 8.32 -4.70
CA GLU A 143 3.99 7.82 -3.87
C GLU A 143 4.50 6.47 -4.40
N HIS A 144 3.60 5.55 -4.75
CA HIS A 144 4.00 4.29 -5.39
C HIS A 144 4.65 4.52 -6.76
N GLU A 145 4.16 5.46 -7.56
CA GLU A 145 4.76 5.81 -8.85
C GLU A 145 6.19 6.36 -8.69
N MET A 146 6.42 7.18 -7.67
CA MET A 146 7.75 7.72 -7.34
C MET A 146 8.69 6.58 -6.91
N THR A 147 8.25 5.71 -6.02
CA THR A 147 9.04 4.55 -5.57
C THR A 147 9.37 3.61 -6.73
N ALA A 148 8.40 3.29 -7.57
CA ALA A 148 8.61 2.47 -8.76
C ALA A 148 9.61 3.10 -9.74
N TRP A 149 9.57 4.44 -9.91
CA TRP A 149 10.56 5.15 -10.71
C TRP A 149 11.98 5.01 -10.15
N PHE A 150 12.19 5.19 -8.84
CA PHE A 150 13.48 5.02 -8.20
C PHE A 150 14.03 3.61 -8.38
N ILE A 151 13.19 2.59 -8.18
CA ILE A 151 13.60 1.19 -8.37
C ILE A 151 13.98 0.91 -9.83
N ARG A 152 13.18 1.36 -10.80
CA ARG A 152 13.51 1.21 -12.23
C ARG A 152 14.83 1.89 -12.59
N SER A 153 15.06 3.11 -12.08
CA SER A 153 16.31 3.84 -12.32
C SER A 153 17.54 3.15 -11.73
N TYR A 154 17.34 2.41 -10.63
CA TYR A 154 18.41 1.61 -10.04
C TYR A 154 18.70 0.32 -10.83
N LEU A 155 17.69 -0.24 -11.50
CA LEU A 155 17.80 -1.48 -12.28
C LEU A 155 18.33 -1.26 -13.71
N SER A 156 18.33 -0.01 -14.21
CA SER A 156 18.86 0.35 -15.54
C SER A 156 20.39 0.57 -15.54
#